data_29e3d876076b4b4702b68310b09ec43b
#
_entry.id   29e3d876076b4b4702b68310b09ec43b
#
_cell.length_a   1.000
_cell.length_b   1.000
_cell.length_c   1.000
_cell.angle_alpha   90.00
_cell.angle_beta   90.00
_cell.angle_gamma   90.00
#
_symmetry.space_group_name_H-M   'P 1'
#
loop_
_entity.id
_entity.type
_entity.pdbx_description
1 polymer ?
#
loop_
_entity_poly.entity_id
_entity_poly.type
_entity_poly.pdbx_seq_one_letter_code
_entity_poly.pdbx_strand_id
1 'polypeptide(L)'
;MTGLEFSWSWDFIVRFLSITLIDLALSGDNAIVIGMAAASVPRERRKWTIVFGGGLAILLRIVLTSIATLLMQIPLLSAVGGGVLFWVAWKLLRVDIGESEEEKVAKGAQNFRQAIFLIVTADFMMSLDNVIAVAGSAHGSIVLLIAGLLISMPLLMTTGGAISLLIDKFKWLVFVGAAIISFTGTRMIFEDKFIESRLHLSSLVIIVVSILMGIILPAVFIWFNRRKARLAAKSPSL
;
A
#
# COMPACT_ATOMS: atom_id res chain seq x y z
N MET A 1 13.23 2.45 -33.90
CA MET A 1 12.02 1.63 -34.22
C MET A 1 10.98 2.01 -33.19
N THR A 2 9.98 2.74 -33.62
CA THR A 2 8.94 3.33 -32.78
C THR A 2 8.00 2.23 -32.31
N GLY A 3 8.02 1.91 -31.00
CA GLY A 3 7.26 0.82 -30.37
C GLY A 3 5.74 1.01 -30.32
N LEU A 4 5.11 1.47 -31.38
CA LEU A 4 3.69 1.75 -31.48
C LEU A 4 2.94 0.82 -32.45
N GLU A 5 3.54 -0.31 -32.87
CA GLU A 5 2.79 -1.28 -33.64
C GLU A 5 1.86 -2.09 -32.72
N PHE A 6 0.64 -1.63 -32.65
CA PHE A 6 -0.47 -2.32 -31.97
C PHE A 6 -0.98 -3.44 -32.90
N SER A 7 -0.40 -4.62 -32.78
CA SER A 7 -0.92 -5.82 -33.41
C SER A 7 -1.52 -6.74 -32.34
N TRP A 8 -2.77 -7.15 -32.51
CA TRP A 8 -3.42 -8.18 -31.68
C TRP A 8 -2.77 -9.55 -31.98
N SER A 9 -1.50 -9.69 -31.68
CA SER A 9 -0.80 -10.98 -31.77
C SER A 9 -1.05 -11.76 -30.48
N TRP A 10 -0.98 -13.09 -30.56
CA TRP A 10 -1.03 -13.97 -29.38
C TRP A 10 0.01 -13.56 -28.33
N ASP A 11 1.19 -13.15 -28.77
CA ASP A 11 2.25 -12.64 -27.90
C ASP A 11 1.85 -11.36 -27.16
N PHE A 12 1.12 -10.43 -27.78
CA PHE A 12 0.56 -9.25 -27.13
C PHE A 12 -0.40 -9.64 -26.00
N ILE A 13 -1.33 -10.57 -26.27
CA ILE A 13 -2.32 -11.02 -25.28
C ILE A 13 -1.64 -11.68 -24.09
N VAL A 14 -0.66 -12.56 -24.33
CA VAL A 14 0.07 -13.26 -23.26
C VAL A 14 0.83 -12.27 -22.38
N ARG A 15 1.56 -11.31 -22.97
CA ARG A 15 2.30 -10.28 -22.22
C ARG A 15 1.36 -9.37 -21.45
N PHE A 16 0.27 -8.93 -22.06
CA PHE A 16 -0.75 -8.12 -21.41
C PHE A 16 -1.35 -8.82 -20.18
N LEU A 17 -1.74 -10.07 -20.31
CA LEU A 17 -2.24 -10.88 -19.20
C LEU A 17 -1.16 -11.09 -18.14
N SER A 18 0.08 -11.34 -18.54
CA SER A 18 1.20 -11.48 -17.63
C SER A 18 1.43 -10.22 -16.79
N ILE A 19 1.46 -9.05 -17.41
CA ILE A 19 1.59 -7.76 -16.70
C ILE A 19 0.45 -7.58 -15.70
N THR A 20 -0.79 -7.79 -16.15
CA THR A 20 -1.99 -7.64 -15.31
C THR A 20 -1.96 -8.59 -14.12
N LEU A 21 -1.62 -9.87 -14.33
CA LEU A 21 -1.57 -10.88 -13.28
C LEU A 21 -0.41 -10.65 -12.32
N ILE A 22 0.77 -10.27 -12.82
CA ILE A 22 1.93 -9.95 -11.99
C ILE A 22 1.62 -8.73 -11.12
N ASP A 23 1.06 -7.67 -11.71
CA ASP A 23 0.70 -6.49 -10.94
C ASP A 23 -0.36 -6.79 -9.87
N LEU A 24 -1.40 -7.55 -10.19
CA LEU A 24 -2.39 -7.99 -9.20
C LEU A 24 -1.78 -8.84 -8.09
N ALA A 25 -0.89 -9.76 -8.43
CA ALA A 25 -0.25 -10.64 -7.46
C ALA A 25 0.70 -9.89 -6.51
N LEU A 26 1.43 -8.89 -7.04
CA LEU A 26 2.38 -8.10 -6.27
C LEU A 26 1.74 -6.93 -5.52
N SER A 27 0.56 -6.48 -5.96
CA SER A 27 -0.13 -5.32 -5.38
C SER A 27 -1.34 -5.69 -4.52
N GLY A 28 -1.49 -6.95 -4.15
CA GLY A 28 -2.62 -7.40 -3.31
C GLY A 28 -2.69 -6.69 -1.96
N ASP A 29 -1.56 -6.35 -1.37
CA ASP A 29 -1.43 -5.58 -0.14
C ASP A 29 -1.82 -4.09 -0.32
N ASN A 30 -1.65 -3.52 -1.52
CA ASN A 30 -2.12 -2.16 -1.82
C ASN A 30 -3.64 -2.04 -1.67
N ALA A 31 -4.40 -3.10 -2.03
CA ALA A 31 -5.85 -3.12 -1.84
C ALA A 31 -6.25 -2.99 -0.36
N ILE A 32 -5.43 -3.51 0.55
CA ILE A 32 -5.65 -3.40 2.00
C ILE A 32 -5.45 -1.95 2.45
N VAL A 33 -4.40 -1.28 1.97
CA VAL A 33 -4.16 0.15 2.28
C VAL A 33 -5.30 1.01 1.74
N ILE A 34 -5.73 0.78 0.49
CA ILE A 34 -6.87 1.47 -0.11
C ILE A 34 -8.13 1.28 0.74
N GLY A 35 -8.40 0.03 1.16
CA GLY A 35 -9.54 -0.31 2.01
C GLY A 35 -9.51 0.37 3.37
N MET A 36 -8.38 0.34 4.06
CA MET A 36 -8.19 0.99 5.36
C MET A 36 -8.31 2.51 5.25
N ALA A 37 -7.67 3.12 4.26
CA ALA A 37 -7.76 4.55 4.01
C ALA A 37 -9.18 4.98 3.64
N ALA A 38 -9.90 4.20 2.81
CA ALA A 38 -11.29 4.46 2.48
C ALA A 38 -12.22 4.31 3.70
N ALA A 39 -11.97 3.33 4.58
CA ALA A 39 -12.74 3.15 5.82
C ALA A 39 -12.58 4.33 6.80
N SER A 40 -11.49 5.09 6.70
CA SER A 40 -11.21 6.25 7.55
C SER A 40 -12.02 7.51 7.20
N VAL A 41 -12.73 7.50 6.08
CA VAL A 41 -13.57 8.62 5.65
C VAL A 41 -15.06 8.27 5.72
N PRO A 42 -15.97 9.26 5.75
CA PRO A 42 -17.41 9.05 5.69
C PRO A 42 -17.81 8.25 4.44
N ARG A 43 -18.86 7.43 4.55
CA ARG A 43 -19.30 6.51 3.48
C ARG A 43 -19.52 7.19 2.14
N GLU A 44 -20.08 8.42 2.14
CA GLU A 44 -20.35 9.20 0.94
C GLU A 44 -19.08 9.59 0.19
N ARG A 45 -17.95 9.69 0.89
CA ARG A 45 -16.65 10.10 0.32
C ARG A 45 -15.75 8.94 -0.06
N ARG A 46 -16.04 7.70 0.38
CA ARG A 46 -15.19 6.53 0.14
C ARG A 46 -14.94 6.27 -1.34
N LYS A 47 -16.01 6.30 -2.14
CA LYS A 47 -15.89 6.13 -3.59
C LYS A 47 -14.92 7.15 -4.19
N TRP A 48 -15.06 8.40 -3.81
CA TRP A 48 -14.18 9.46 -4.32
C TRP A 48 -12.76 9.34 -3.80
N THR A 49 -12.57 8.91 -2.54
CA THR A 49 -11.24 8.63 -1.98
C THR A 49 -10.54 7.54 -2.78
N ILE A 50 -11.23 6.46 -3.10
CA ILE A 50 -10.69 5.35 -3.90
C ILE A 50 -10.39 5.81 -5.32
N VAL A 51 -11.30 6.53 -5.96
CA VAL A 51 -11.14 6.99 -7.35
C VAL A 51 -9.98 7.99 -7.48
N PHE A 52 -9.92 9.00 -6.61
CA PHE A 52 -8.84 10.00 -6.68
C PHE A 52 -7.51 9.43 -6.17
N GLY A 53 -7.51 8.69 -5.07
CA GLY A 53 -6.31 8.05 -4.54
C GLY A 53 -5.73 7.02 -5.50
N GLY A 54 -6.58 6.10 -5.98
CA GLY A 54 -6.17 5.09 -6.96
C GLY A 54 -5.80 5.67 -8.32
N GLY A 55 -6.54 6.68 -8.79
CA GLY A 55 -6.20 7.36 -10.06
C GLY A 55 -4.84 8.05 -10.01
N LEU A 56 -4.53 8.75 -8.91
CA LEU A 56 -3.21 9.34 -8.69
C LEU A 56 -2.12 8.27 -8.57
N ALA A 57 -2.41 7.17 -7.87
CA ALA A 57 -1.51 6.03 -7.73
C ALA A 57 -1.18 5.42 -9.11
N ILE A 58 -2.17 5.23 -10.00
CA ILE A 58 -1.94 4.75 -11.38
C ILE A 58 -0.97 5.67 -12.13
N LEU A 59 -1.22 6.97 -12.11
CA LEU A 59 -0.36 7.95 -12.80
C LEU A 59 1.07 7.88 -12.27
N LEU A 60 1.22 7.85 -10.96
CA LEU A 60 2.52 7.78 -10.31
C LEU A 60 3.24 6.47 -10.65
N ARG A 61 2.54 5.33 -10.66
CA ARG A 61 3.09 4.02 -11.02
C ARG A 61 3.57 3.96 -12.47
N ILE A 62 2.82 4.57 -13.42
CA ILE A 62 3.27 4.68 -14.82
C ILE A 62 4.59 5.45 -14.89
N VAL A 63 4.69 6.58 -14.18
CA VAL A 63 5.92 7.38 -14.13
C VAL A 63 7.06 6.58 -13.51
N LEU A 64 6.83 5.97 -12.35
CA LEU A 64 7.84 5.16 -11.65
C LEU A 64 8.34 4.00 -12.50
N THR A 65 7.43 3.29 -13.16
CA THR A 65 7.81 2.16 -14.02
C THR A 65 8.63 2.62 -15.23
N SER A 66 8.34 3.83 -15.75
CA SER A 66 9.09 4.40 -16.85
C SER A 66 10.54 4.79 -16.47
N ILE A 67 10.78 5.12 -15.20
CA ILE A 67 12.11 5.49 -14.69
C ILE A 67 12.70 4.43 -13.73
N ALA A 68 12.15 3.24 -13.73
CA ALA A 68 12.49 2.14 -12.81
C ALA A 68 13.99 1.89 -12.68
N THR A 69 14.68 1.78 -13.82
CA THR A 69 16.12 1.51 -13.89
C THR A 69 16.97 2.58 -13.20
N LEU A 70 16.51 3.83 -13.21
CA LEU A 70 17.18 4.94 -12.52
C LEU A 70 16.92 4.88 -11.01
N LEU A 71 15.69 4.62 -10.62
CA LEU A 71 15.30 4.51 -9.20
C LEU A 71 16.06 3.41 -8.48
N MET A 72 16.27 2.28 -9.14
CA MET A 72 17.02 1.14 -8.57
C MET A 72 18.49 1.39 -8.30
N GLN A 73 19.07 2.46 -8.82
CA GLN A 73 20.45 2.85 -8.55
C GLN A 73 20.58 3.63 -7.25
N ILE A 74 19.46 4.10 -6.68
CA ILE A 74 19.47 4.86 -5.43
C ILE A 74 19.58 3.88 -4.26
N PRO A 75 20.70 3.91 -3.50
CA PRO A 75 20.87 3.03 -2.36
C PRO A 75 19.89 3.39 -1.26
N LEU A 76 19.44 2.38 -0.49
CA LEU A 76 18.49 2.52 0.62
C LEU A 76 17.10 3.02 0.24
N LEU A 77 16.76 3.12 -1.06
CA LEU A 77 15.46 3.62 -1.48
C LEU A 77 14.31 2.72 -0.98
N SER A 78 14.43 1.40 -1.16
CA SER A 78 13.46 0.42 -0.66
C SER A 78 13.42 0.41 0.88
N ALA A 79 14.55 0.54 1.54
CA ALA A 79 14.60 0.60 3.00
C ALA A 79 13.89 1.83 3.57
N VAL A 80 14.08 3.01 2.97
CA VAL A 80 13.33 4.22 3.33
C VAL A 80 11.84 4.02 3.08
N GLY A 81 11.48 3.42 1.94
CA GLY A 81 10.11 3.05 1.61
C GLY A 81 9.47 2.18 2.69
N GLY A 82 10.16 1.13 3.12
CA GLY A 82 9.73 0.27 4.23
C GLY A 82 9.49 1.04 5.53
N GLY A 83 10.37 1.98 5.88
CA GLY A 83 10.19 2.89 7.03
C GLY A 83 8.93 3.75 6.92
N VAL A 84 8.65 4.27 5.72
CA VAL A 84 7.43 5.05 5.45
C VAL A 84 6.19 4.17 5.59
N LEU A 85 6.23 2.88 5.19
CA LEU A 85 5.12 1.95 5.38
C LEU A 85 4.79 1.72 6.85
N PHE A 86 5.77 1.65 7.74
CA PHE A 86 5.52 1.62 9.19
C PHE A 86 4.76 2.86 9.68
N TRP A 87 5.15 4.04 9.19
CA TRP A 87 4.44 5.28 9.51
C TRP A 87 3.00 5.26 8.96
N VAL A 88 2.78 4.77 7.73
CA VAL A 88 1.44 4.60 7.14
C VAL A 88 0.60 3.65 7.97
N ALA A 89 1.12 2.46 8.31
CA ALA A 89 0.43 1.47 9.13
C ALA A 89 0.02 2.07 10.49
N TRP A 90 0.95 2.77 11.16
CA TRP A 90 0.67 3.45 12.42
C TRP A 90 -0.42 4.52 12.29
N LYS A 91 -0.39 5.29 11.22
CA LYS A 91 -1.37 6.35 10.97
C LYS A 91 -2.76 5.79 10.68
N LEU A 92 -2.84 4.71 9.90
CA LEU A 92 -4.10 4.01 9.61
C LEU A 92 -4.71 3.39 10.88
N LEU A 93 -3.90 2.80 11.76
CA LEU A 93 -4.36 2.32 13.08
C LEU A 93 -4.96 3.44 13.94
N ARG A 94 -4.40 4.66 13.87
CA ARG A 94 -4.91 5.80 14.66
C ARG A 94 -6.25 6.34 14.18
N VAL A 95 -6.47 6.33 12.87
CA VAL A 95 -7.67 6.93 12.28
C VAL A 95 -8.91 6.07 12.55
N ASP A 96 -8.77 4.75 12.60
CA ASP A 96 -9.92 3.84 12.60
C ASP A 96 -10.40 3.41 14.00
N ILE A 97 -9.57 3.62 15.03
CA ILE A 97 -9.91 3.15 16.38
C ILE A 97 -10.55 4.27 17.20
N GLY A 98 -11.86 4.35 17.15
CA GLY A 98 -12.68 5.13 18.09
C GLY A 98 -13.41 6.33 17.52
N GLU A 99 -13.26 6.67 16.25
CA GLU A 99 -14.04 7.76 15.65
C GLU A 99 -15.46 7.28 15.28
N SER A 100 -16.48 7.98 15.79
CA SER A 100 -17.86 7.81 15.34
C SER A 100 -18.04 8.33 13.91
N GLU A 101 -19.09 7.88 13.20
CA GLU A 101 -19.41 8.44 11.87
C GLU A 101 -19.61 9.96 11.93
N GLU A 102 -20.15 10.50 13.03
CA GLU A 102 -20.34 11.94 13.24
C GLU A 102 -19.00 12.69 13.33
N GLU A 103 -18.01 12.12 14.03
CA GLU A 103 -16.66 12.70 14.09
C GLU A 103 -15.94 12.63 12.74
N LYS A 104 -16.12 11.55 11.99
CA LYS A 104 -15.61 11.43 10.62
C LYS A 104 -16.22 12.46 9.68
N VAL A 105 -17.53 12.72 9.81
CA VAL A 105 -18.23 13.76 9.04
C VAL A 105 -17.73 15.14 9.41
N ALA A 106 -17.53 15.44 10.70
CA ALA A 106 -17.01 16.73 11.17
C ALA A 106 -15.60 17.03 10.63
N LYS A 107 -14.74 15.99 10.52
CA LYS A 107 -13.38 16.10 9.97
C LYS A 107 -13.32 15.81 8.46
N GLY A 108 -14.43 15.70 7.78
CA GLY A 108 -14.57 15.09 6.45
C GLY A 108 -13.58 15.56 5.37
N ALA A 109 -13.28 16.87 5.31
CA ALA A 109 -12.35 17.40 4.30
C ALA A 109 -10.88 17.04 4.61
N GLN A 110 -10.50 17.05 5.88
CA GLN A 110 -9.15 16.72 6.34
C GLN A 110 -8.90 15.22 6.19
N ASN A 111 -9.85 14.38 6.61
CA ASN A 111 -9.77 12.94 6.49
C ASN A 111 -9.69 12.49 5.02
N PHE A 112 -10.44 13.13 4.12
CA PHE A 112 -10.43 12.85 2.69
C PHE A 112 -9.04 13.08 2.06
N ARG A 113 -8.45 14.26 2.28
CA ARG A 113 -7.10 14.57 1.75
C ARG A 113 -6.03 13.65 2.36
N GLN A 114 -6.15 13.38 3.67
CA GLN A 114 -5.25 12.49 4.37
C GLN A 114 -5.34 11.05 3.84
N ALA A 115 -6.54 10.55 3.58
CA ALA A 115 -6.75 9.21 3.05
C ALA A 115 -6.14 9.07 1.63
N ILE A 116 -6.38 10.05 0.75
CA ILE A 116 -5.74 10.08 -0.59
C ILE A 116 -4.22 10.10 -0.45
N PHE A 117 -3.67 10.94 0.40
CA PHE A 117 -2.22 11.02 0.63
C PHE A 117 -1.65 9.69 1.12
N LEU A 118 -2.35 8.98 2.01
CA LEU A 118 -1.92 7.68 2.52
C LEU A 118 -1.95 6.61 1.41
N ILE A 119 -3.00 6.59 0.58
CA ILE A 119 -3.09 5.67 -0.57
C ILE A 119 -1.91 5.90 -1.52
N VAL A 120 -1.72 7.15 -1.94
CA VAL A 120 -0.66 7.51 -2.91
C VAL A 120 0.74 7.24 -2.35
N THR A 121 0.97 7.58 -1.08
CA THR A 121 2.27 7.36 -0.42
C THR A 121 2.58 5.88 -0.29
N ALA A 122 1.62 5.09 0.15
CA ALA A 122 1.82 3.66 0.31
C ALA A 122 2.01 2.97 -1.05
N ASP A 123 1.17 3.28 -2.04
CA ASP A 123 1.32 2.70 -3.38
C ASP A 123 2.66 3.10 -4.02
N PHE A 124 3.11 4.34 -3.83
CA PHE A 124 4.44 4.78 -4.26
C PHE A 124 5.54 3.91 -3.66
N MET A 125 5.55 3.72 -2.35
CA MET A 125 6.59 2.96 -1.66
C MET A 125 6.55 1.47 -2.02
N MET A 126 5.37 0.86 -2.05
CA MET A 126 5.21 -0.55 -2.42
C MET A 126 5.50 -0.80 -3.90
N SER A 127 5.25 0.18 -4.76
CA SER A 127 5.53 0.08 -6.20
C SER A 127 7.01 0.10 -6.53
N LEU A 128 7.88 0.63 -5.65
CA LEU A 128 9.33 0.68 -5.90
C LEU A 128 9.92 -0.71 -6.13
N ASP A 129 9.48 -1.72 -5.40
CA ASP A 129 9.96 -3.11 -5.56
C ASP A 129 9.27 -3.82 -6.73
N ASN A 130 7.99 -3.52 -6.97
CA ASN A 130 7.18 -4.17 -8.01
C ASN A 130 7.49 -3.66 -9.42
N VAL A 131 8.01 -2.45 -9.53
CA VAL A 131 8.28 -1.73 -10.78
C VAL A 131 9.14 -2.53 -11.74
N ILE A 132 10.13 -3.28 -11.25
CA ILE A 132 11.04 -4.09 -12.08
C ILE A 132 10.33 -5.27 -12.69
N ALA A 133 9.54 -6.00 -11.90
CA ALA A 133 8.81 -7.16 -12.40
C ALA A 133 7.82 -6.74 -13.50
N VAL A 134 7.11 -5.63 -13.28
CA VAL A 134 6.15 -5.07 -14.25
C VAL A 134 6.87 -4.53 -15.48
N ALA A 135 7.96 -3.77 -15.33
CA ALA A 135 8.76 -3.25 -16.44
C ALA A 135 9.41 -4.38 -17.26
N GLY A 136 9.95 -5.40 -16.58
CA GLY A 136 10.50 -6.60 -17.22
C GLY A 136 9.47 -7.35 -18.07
N SER A 137 8.25 -7.50 -17.54
CA SER A 137 7.16 -8.16 -18.26
C SER A 137 6.65 -7.38 -19.47
N ALA A 138 6.79 -6.03 -19.45
CA ALA A 138 6.42 -5.18 -20.57
C ALA A 138 7.42 -5.25 -21.74
N HIS A 139 8.62 -5.82 -21.55
CA HIS A 139 9.68 -5.91 -22.57
C HIS A 139 9.92 -4.60 -23.33
N GLY A 140 9.88 -3.47 -22.64
CA GLY A 140 10.06 -2.13 -23.21
C GLY A 140 8.83 -1.52 -23.88
N SER A 141 7.68 -2.21 -23.93
CA SER A 141 6.45 -1.67 -24.50
C SER A 141 5.68 -0.85 -23.47
N ILE A 142 5.77 0.48 -23.55
CA ILE A 142 5.00 1.40 -22.68
C ILE A 142 3.48 1.20 -22.87
N VAL A 143 3.04 0.87 -24.08
CA VAL A 143 1.61 0.65 -24.39
C VAL A 143 1.08 -0.56 -23.61
N LEU A 144 1.82 -1.67 -23.61
CA LEU A 144 1.46 -2.87 -22.84
C LEU A 144 1.44 -2.61 -21.35
N LEU A 145 2.41 -1.85 -20.84
CA LEU A 145 2.50 -1.46 -19.46
C LEU A 145 1.28 -0.64 -19.03
N ILE A 146 0.96 0.43 -19.76
CA ILE A 146 -0.19 1.28 -19.46
C ILE A 146 -1.48 0.48 -19.56
N ALA A 147 -1.66 -0.35 -20.57
CA ALA A 147 -2.86 -1.17 -20.73
C ALA A 147 -3.03 -2.18 -19.57
N GLY A 148 -1.96 -2.86 -19.16
CA GLY A 148 -1.98 -3.78 -18.01
C GLY A 148 -2.35 -3.09 -16.70
N LEU A 149 -1.72 -1.94 -16.40
CA LEU A 149 -2.01 -1.16 -15.20
C LEU A 149 -3.42 -0.56 -15.20
N LEU A 150 -3.94 -0.13 -16.35
CA LEU A 150 -5.30 0.39 -16.47
C LEU A 150 -6.38 -0.66 -16.20
N ILE A 151 -6.06 -1.95 -16.27
CA ILE A 151 -6.98 -3.03 -15.92
C ILE A 151 -6.74 -3.54 -14.50
N SER A 152 -5.49 -3.77 -14.10
CA SER A 152 -5.18 -4.28 -12.76
C SER A 152 -5.60 -3.31 -11.65
N MET A 153 -5.36 -2.01 -11.83
CA MET A 153 -5.64 -1.03 -10.79
C MET A 153 -7.12 -0.84 -10.47
N PRO A 154 -8.07 -0.75 -11.42
CA PRO A 154 -9.50 -0.77 -11.10
C PRO A 154 -9.94 -2.02 -10.33
N LEU A 155 -9.36 -3.19 -10.61
CA LEU A 155 -9.61 -4.41 -9.85
C LEU A 155 -9.12 -4.27 -8.40
N LEU A 156 -7.92 -3.73 -8.19
CA LEU A 156 -7.39 -3.43 -6.85
C LEU A 156 -8.26 -2.39 -6.12
N MET A 157 -8.72 -1.35 -6.81
CA MET A 157 -9.60 -0.32 -6.24
C MET A 157 -10.95 -0.91 -5.81
N THR A 158 -11.56 -1.79 -6.62
CA THR A 158 -12.81 -2.46 -6.25
C THR A 158 -12.61 -3.39 -5.06
N THR A 159 -11.51 -4.13 -5.01
CA THR A 159 -11.13 -4.98 -3.88
C THR A 159 -10.91 -4.13 -2.61
N GLY A 160 -10.21 -3.00 -2.71
CA GLY A 160 -10.05 -2.05 -1.62
C GLY A 160 -11.39 -1.50 -1.12
N GLY A 161 -12.31 -1.20 -2.04
CA GLY A 161 -13.68 -0.82 -1.71
C GLY A 161 -14.42 -1.90 -0.90
N ALA A 162 -14.32 -3.16 -1.32
CA ALA A 162 -14.89 -4.29 -0.59
C ALA A 162 -14.25 -4.46 0.80
N ILE A 163 -12.94 -4.34 0.90
CA ILE A 163 -12.21 -4.35 2.19
C ILE A 163 -12.71 -3.24 3.11
N SER A 164 -12.90 -2.02 2.59
CA SER A 164 -13.43 -0.88 3.38
C SER A 164 -14.80 -1.19 4.00
N LEU A 165 -15.70 -1.85 3.25
CA LEU A 165 -17.00 -2.28 3.76
C LEU A 165 -16.86 -3.39 4.80
N LEU A 166 -15.90 -4.28 4.61
CA LEU A 166 -15.63 -5.38 5.53
C LEU A 166 -15.05 -4.85 6.87
N ILE A 167 -14.23 -3.83 6.82
CA ILE A 167 -13.69 -3.14 8.02
C ILE A 167 -14.81 -2.51 8.84
N ASP A 168 -15.85 -1.95 8.22
CA ASP A 168 -17.01 -1.44 8.95
C ASP A 168 -17.68 -2.50 9.81
N LYS A 169 -17.77 -3.72 9.28
CA LYS A 169 -18.38 -4.85 9.96
C LYS A 169 -17.44 -5.50 10.98
N PHE A 170 -16.14 -5.56 10.67
CA PHE A 170 -15.12 -6.25 11.44
C PHE A 170 -13.94 -5.34 11.72
N LYS A 171 -14.04 -4.50 12.74
CA LYS A 171 -13.00 -3.51 13.11
C LYS A 171 -11.61 -4.11 13.36
N TRP A 172 -11.53 -5.38 13.77
CA TRP A 172 -10.26 -6.06 13.99
C TRP A 172 -9.42 -6.23 12.71
N LEU A 173 -10.06 -6.18 11.53
CA LEU A 173 -9.35 -6.25 10.24
C LEU A 173 -8.34 -5.11 10.04
N VAL A 174 -8.53 -3.98 10.71
CA VAL A 174 -7.55 -2.87 10.70
C VAL A 174 -6.20 -3.32 11.26
N PHE A 175 -6.22 -4.16 12.31
CA PHE A 175 -4.98 -4.70 12.89
C PHE A 175 -4.31 -5.70 11.96
N VAL A 176 -5.09 -6.51 11.24
CA VAL A 176 -4.55 -7.42 10.22
C VAL A 176 -3.94 -6.62 9.06
N GLY A 177 -4.63 -5.59 8.58
CA GLY A 177 -4.10 -4.72 7.55
C GLY A 177 -2.78 -4.05 7.97
N ALA A 178 -2.73 -3.49 9.18
CA ALA A 178 -1.51 -2.90 9.70
C ALA A 178 -0.38 -3.95 9.87
N ALA A 179 -0.71 -5.19 10.23
CA ALA A 179 0.26 -6.29 10.30
C ALA A 179 0.85 -6.61 8.92
N ILE A 180 0.02 -6.68 7.89
CA ILE A 180 0.45 -6.94 6.51
C ILE A 180 1.32 -5.79 6.00
N ILE A 181 0.92 -4.52 6.19
CA ILE A 181 1.70 -3.36 5.79
C ILE A 181 3.06 -3.34 6.51
N SER A 182 3.11 -3.69 7.80
CA SER A 182 4.35 -3.77 8.56
C SER A 182 5.24 -4.92 8.11
N PHE A 183 4.65 -6.06 7.75
CA PHE A 183 5.36 -7.19 7.15
C PHE A 183 6.04 -6.77 5.85
N THR A 184 5.29 -6.15 4.93
CA THR A 184 5.82 -5.65 3.66
C THR A 184 6.91 -4.61 3.88
N GLY A 185 6.70 -3.63 4.79
CA GLY A 185 7.71 -2.63 5.13
C GLY A 185 9.01 -3.23 5.68
N THR A 186 8.91 -4.31 6.47
CA THR A 186 10.09 -5.02 6.99
C THR A 186 10.85 -5.73 5.87
N ARG A 187 10.13 -6.40 4.97
CA ARG A 187 10.75 -7.03 3.80
C ARG A 187 11.50 -6.01 2.95
N MET A 188 10.88 -4.90 2.61
CA MET A 188 11.50 -3.82 1.84
C MET A 188 12.80 -3.31 2.49
N ILE A 189 12.87 -3.24 3.83
CA ILE A 189 14.09 -2.83 4.52
C ILE A 189 15.19 -3.87 4.34
N PHE A 190 14.92 -5.15 4.57
CA PHE A 190 15.93 -6.19 4.55
C PHE A 190 16.28 -6.70 3.15
N GLU A 191 15.36 -6.58 2.17
CA GLU A 191 15.57 -6.91 0.75
C GLU A 191 16.18 -5.74 -0.05
N ASP A 192 16.40 -4.56 0.59
CA ASP A 192 17.14 -3.46 -0.02
C ASP A 192 18.58 -3.90 -0.36
N LYS A 193 19.00 -3.68 -1.59
CA LYS A 193 20.30 -4.17 -2.11
C LYS A 193 21.49 -3.77 -1.25
N PHE A 194 21.47 -2.57 -0.69
CA PHE A 194 22.56 -2.07 0.16
C PHE A 194 22.58 -2.80 1.50
N ILE A 195 21.41 -3.07 2.09
CA ILE A 195 21.27 -3.79 3.36
C ILE A 195 21.56 -5.27 3.16
N GLU A 196 20.99 -5.89 2.12
CA GLU A 196 21.22 -7.29 1.78
C GLU A 196 22.72 -7.60 1.59
N SER A 197 23.46 -6.73 0.86
CA SER A 197 24.89 -6.89 0.63
C SER A 197 25.74 -6.77 1.91
N ARG A 198 25.20 -6.23 2.98
CA ARG A 198 25.91 -6.08 4.28
C ARG A 198 25.55 -7.16 5.28
N LEU A 199 24.27 -7.54 5.34
CA LEU A 199 23.78 -8.43 6.39
C LEU A 199 23.75 -9.90 5.97
N HIS A 200 23.68 -10.22 4.66
CA HIS A 200 23.64 -11.57 4.11
C HIS A 200 22.66 -12.50 4.85
N LEU A 201 21.46 -11.96 5.20
CA LEU A 201 20.44 -12.72 5.91
C LEU A 201 19.79 -13.74 4.98
N SER A 202 19.50 -14.94 5.50
CA SER A 202 18.71 -15.91 4.73
C SER A 202 17.26 -15.42 4.58
N SER A 203 16.62 -15.79 3.47
CA SER A 203 15.22 -15.43 3.21
C SER A 203 14.29 -15.88 4.35
N LEU A 204 14.60 -17.00 5.01
CA LEU A 204 13.85 -17.49 6.16
C LEU A 204 13.91 -16.52 7.35
N VAL A 205 15.10 -15.98 7.65
CA VAL A 205 15.27 -14.98 8.72
C VAL A 205 14.49 -13.73 8.41
N ILE A 206 14.54 -13.23 7.17
CA ILE A 206 13.79 -12.05 6.73
C ILE A 206 12.28 -12.28 6.90
N ILE A 207 11.77 -13.43 6.49
CA ILE A 207 10.34 -13.77 6.65
C ILE A 207 9.95 -13.81 8.13
N VAL A 208 10.73 -14.48 8.98
CA VAL A 208 10.44 -14.59 10.42
C VAL A 208 10.43 -13.22 11.08
N VAL A 209 11.44 -12.38 10.80
CA VAL A 209 11.50 -11.03 11.35
C VAL A 209 10.32 -10.18 10.85
N SER A 210 9.93 -10.33 9.58
CA SER A 210 8.78 -9.60 9.01
C SER A 210 7.46 -10.02 9.66
N ILE A 211 7.26 -11.30 9.93
CA ILE A 211 6.10 -11.80 10.67
C ILE A 211 6.07 -11.22 12.10
N LEU A 212 7.21 -11.25 12.79
CA LEU A 212 7.32 -10.69 14.14
C LEU A 212 7.00 -9.20 14.16
N MET A 213 7.53 -8.42 13.24
CA MET A 213 7.24 -6.98 13.13
C MET A 213 5.79 -6.70 12.77
N GLY A 214 5.18 -7.54 11.92
CA GLY A 214 3.75 -7.50 11.62
C GLY A 214 2.87 -7.69 12.86
N ILE A 215 3.29 -8.52 13.81
CA ILE A 215 2.59 -8.73 15.09
C ILE A 215 2.92 -7.62 16.10
N ILE A 216 4.18 -7.21 16.19
CA ILE A 216 4.65 -6.24 17.19
C ILE A 216 3.99 -4.88 17.01
N LEU A 217 3.90 -4.35 15.79
CA LEU A 217 3.38 -2.99 15.57
C LEU A 217 1.93 -2.82 16.03
N PRO A 218 0.96 -3.68 15.64
CA PRO A 218 -0.40 -3.60 16.18
C PRO A 218 -0.46 -3.84 17.69
N ALA A 219 0.37 -4.76 18.23
CA ALA A 219 0.40 -5.06 19.67
C ALA A 219 0.89 -3.84 20.48
N VAL A 220 1.95 -3.17 20.02
CA VAL A 220 2.48 -1.92 20.62
C VAL A 220 1.41 -0.83 20.58
N PHE A 221 0.70 -0.72 19.46
CA PHE A 221 -0.38 0.26 19.33
C PHE A 221 -1.51 0.01 20.34
N ILE A 222 -1.97 -1.24 20.48
CA ILE A 222 -3.00 -1.63 21.46
C ILE A 222 -2.54 -1.33 22.87
N TRP A 223 -1.29 -1.71 23.21
CA TRP A 223 -0.72 -1.45 24.53
C TRP A 223 -0.66 0.04 24.86
N PHE A 224 -0.20 0.85 23.89
CA PHE A 224 -0.08 2.30 24.04
C PHE A 224 -1.45 2.96 24.28
N ASN A 225 -2.47 2.57 23.52
CA ASN A 225 -3.83 3.10 23.67
C ASN A 225 -4.47 2.66 25.01
N ARG A 226 -4.27 1.41 25.44
CA ARG A 226 -4.73 0.94 26.74
C ARG A 226 -4.06 1.70 27.89
N ARG A 227 -2.76 2.00 27.76
CA ARG A 227 -2.02 2.78 28.74
C ARG A 227 -2.55 4.22 28.83
N LYS A 228 -2.79 4.87 27.69
CA LYS A 228 -3.41 6.22 27.65
C LYS A 228 -4.78 6.25 28.35
N ALA A 229 -5.66 5.31 28.04
CA ALA A 229 -6.97 5.21 28.64
C ALA A 229 -6.90 5.01 30.16
N ARG A 230 -5.97 4.19 30.66
CA ARG A 230 -5.75 3.99 32.11
C ARG A 230 -5.23 5.25 32.81
N LEU A 231 -4.37 6.03 32.14
CA LEU A 231 -3.85 7.26 32.71
C LEU A 231 -4.92 8.35 32.75
N ALA A 232 -5.75 8.48 31.69
CA ALA A 232 -6.87 9.40 31.65
C ALA A 232 -7.92 9.08 32.73
N ALA A 233 -8.18 7.79 33.01
CA ALA A 233 -9.11 7.37 34.08
C ALA A 233 -8.57 7.61 35.51
N LYS A 234 -7.26 7.85 35.67
CA LYS A 234 -6.62 8.14 36.95
C LYS A 234 -6.45 9.64 37.27
N SER A 235 -6.63 10.53 36.31
CA SER A 235 -6.66 11.97 36.58
C SER A 235 -8.11 12.40 36.84
N PRO A 236 -8.50 12.65 38.11
CA PRO A 236 -9.82 13.22 38.40
C PRO A 236 -9.90 14.59 37.74
N SER A 237 -11.04 14.90 37.11
CA SER A 237 -11.36 16.25 36.65
C SER A 237 -11.25 17.21 37.85
N LEU A 238 -10.23 18.10 37.80
CA LEU A 238 -10.23 19.32 38.59
C LEU A 238 -11.21 20.29 37.97
#